data_7f3ff74e6a9476eb91ac61d4de83f06f
#
_entry.id   7f3ff74e6a9476eb91ac61d4de83f06f
#
_cell.length_a   1.000
_cell.length_b   1.000
_cell.length_c   1.000
_cell.angle_alpha   90.00
_cell.angle_beta   90.00
_cell.angle_gamma   90.00
#
_symmetry.space_group_name_H-M   'P 1'
#
loop_
_entity.id
_entity.type
_entity.pdbx_description
1 polymer ?
#
loop_
_entity_poly.entity_id
_entity_poly.type
_entity_poly.pdbx_seq_one_letter_code
_entity_poly.pdbx_strand_id
1 'polypeptide(L)'
;MWFKDLDDTYQDVLDRARVEKLLGILHDDHGESTPPRAAEVDWVMRKNALSSPDSMTLAECETAVHTYESYLKRRPEIERAFAEYDADGDDFLNRAELSQYIAFELNAGDAPNDKELDWLMARVDVGGVFSGASDGLIGRTEIMRAKDEWCLMPESIGRGGSFVNRHQAPAGDVQLVESDDDESEPKKGCCVVM
;
A
#
# COMPACT_ATOMS: atom_id res chain seq x y z
N MET A 1 -18.14 9.08 19.35
CA MET A 1 -19.57 8.85 19.66
C MET A 1 -20.15 7.68 18.88
N TRP A 2 -19.65 7.40 17.67
CA TRP A 2 -20.06 6.31 16.76
C TRP A 2 -19.98 4.88 17.33
N PHE A 3 -19.03 4.57 18.22
CA PHE A 3 -18.89 3.22 18.79
C PHE A 3 -20.13 2.78 19.57
N LYS A 4 -20.67 3.66 20.43
CA LYS A 4 -21.87 3.34 21.21
C LYS A 4 -23.12 3.16 20.36
N ASP A 5 -23.17 3.83 19.21
CA ASP A 5 -24.28 3.71 18.27
C ASP A 5 -24.22 2.38 17.48
N LEU A 6 -23.01 1.80 17.36
CA LEU A 6 -22.76 0.51 16.72
C LEU A 6 -22.76 -0.67 17.72
N ASP A 7 -22.44 -0.43 18.99
CA ASP A 7 -22.49 -1.45 20.05
C ASP A 7 -23.91 -1.56 20.65
N ASP A 8 -24.83 -2.10 19.85
CA ASP A 8 -26.22 -2.36 20.26
C ASP A 8 -26.36 -3.51 21.25
N THR A 9 -25.28 -4.26 21.51
CA THR A 9 -25.24 -5.36 22.52
C THR A 9 -24.73 -4.92 23.88
N TYR A 10 -24.16 -3.71 23.98
CA TYR A 10 -23.56 -3.19 25.22
C TYR A 10 -22.46 -4.09 25.78
N GLN A 11 -21.69 -4.72 24.92
CA GLN A 11 -20.58 -5.62 25.29
C GLN A 11 -19.20 -4.94 25.18
N ASP A 12 -19.17 -3.64 24.83
CA ASP A 12 -17.95 -2.86 24.58
C ASP A 12 -17.04 -3.47 23.50
N VAL A 13 -17.63 -4.24 22.58
CA VAL A 13 -16.95 -4.83 21.42
C VAL A 13 -17.82 -4.75 20.17
N LEU A 14 -17.18 -4.59 19.02
CA LEU A 14 -17.82 -4.69 17.71
C LEU A 14 -17.41 -6.00 17.03
N ASP A 15 -18.39 -6.79 16.64
CA ASP A 15 -18.17 -7.95 15.77
C ASP A 15 -17.89 -7.52 14.32
N ARG A 16 -17.54 -8.49 13.46
CA ARG A 16 -17.23 -8.25 12.05
C ARG A 16 -18.31 -7.46 11.31
N ALA A 17 -19.58 -7.77 11.55
CA ALA A 17 -20.68 -7.11 10.85
C ALA A 17 -20.82 -5.62 11.26
N ARG A 18 -20.55 -5.31 12.53
CA ARG A 18 -20.54 -3.93 13.04
C ARG A 18 -19.30 -3.17 12.59
N VAL A 19 -18.15 -3.84 12.51
CA VAL A 19 -16.94 -3.27 11.90
C VAL A 19 -17.18 -2.93 10.44
N GLU A 20 -17.82 -3.80 9.66
CA GLU A 20 -18.19 -3.50 8.27
C GLU A 20 -19.07 -2.25 8.17
N LYS A 21 -20.05 -2.08 9.07
CA LYS A 21 -20.86 -0.85 9.14
C LYS A 21 -20.03 0.38 9.49
N LEU A 22 -19.07 0.25 10.42
CA LEU A 22 -18.15 1.31 10.78
C LEU A 22 -17.33 1.76 9.56
N LEU A 23 -16.76 0.80 8.83
CA LEU A 23 -16.00 1.10 7.62
C LEU A 23 -16.89 1.70 6.53
N GLY A 24 -18.16 1.32 6.43
CA GLY A 24 -19.15 1.93 5.54
C GLY A 24 -19.37 3.42 5.87
N ILE A 25 -19.48 3.78 7.14
CA ILE A 25 -19.59 5.18 7.58
C ILE A 25 -18.35 5.98 7.14
N LEU A 26 -17.15 5.39 7.31
CA LEU A 26 -15.92 6.05 6.87
C LEU A 26 -15.85 6.21 5.34
N HIS A 27 -16.40 5.28 4.56
CA HIS A 27 -16.55 5.42 3.12
C HIS A 27 -17.40 6.63 2.76
N ASP A 28 -18.57 6.74 3.36
CA ASP A 28 -19.50 7.85 3.13
C ASP A 28 -18.86 9.20 3.51
N ASP A 29 -18.14 9.26 4.63
CA ASP A 29 -17.43 10.47 5.08
C ASP A 29 -16.29 10.87 4.12
N HIS A 30 -15.68 9.93 3.42
CA HIS A 30 -14.66 10.16 2.40
C HIS A 30 -15.24 10.35 0.99
N GLY A 31 -16.57 10.32 0.84
CA GLY A 31 -17.26 10.51 -0.46
C GLY A 31 -17.17 9.27 -1.38
N GLU A 32 -16.84 8.11 -0.83
CA GLU A 32 -16.85 6.85 -1.55
C GLU A 32 -18.27 6.30 -1.69
N SER A 33 -18.72 6.08 -2.90
CA SER A 33 -20.09 5.62 -3.17
C SER A 33 -20.28 4.10 -3.11
N THR A 34 -19.17 3.36 -3.00
CA THR A 34 -19.17 1.89 -2.95
C THR A 34 -18.95 1.41 -1.52
N PRO A 35 -19.62 0.34 -1.07
CA PRO A 35 -19.36 -0.21 0.26
C PRO A 35 -17.93 -0.78 0.36
N PRO A 36 -17.39 -0.92 1.58
CA PRO A 36 -16.11 -1.59 1.78
C PRO A 36 -16.17 -3.03 1.25
N ARG A 37 -15.09 -3.47 0.58
CA ARG A 37 -14.97 -4.84 0.10
C ARG A 37 -14.76 -5.79 1.28
N ALA A 38 -15.23 -7.03 1.16
CA ALA A 38 -15.01 -8.05 2.20
C ALA A 38 -13.53 -8.23 2.57
N ALA A 39 -12.64 -8.15 1.58
CA ALA A 39 -11.19 -8.21 1.78
C ALA A 39 -10.64 -7.04 2.62
N GLU A 40 -11.21 -5.84 2.49
CA GLU A 40 -10.83 -4.67 3.28
C GLU A 40 -11.27 -4.85 4.74
N VAL A 41 -12.48 -5.36 4.97
CA VAL A 41 -12.97 -5.69 6.32
C VAL A 41 -12.09 -6.75 6.98
N ASP A 42 -11.78 -7.83 6.26
CA ASP A 42 -10.93 -8.91 6.76
C ASP A 42 -9.50 -8.42 7.06
N TRP A 43 -8.96 -7.53 6.23
CA TRP A 43 -7.66 -6.91 6.46
C TRP A 43 -7.67 -6.04 7.73
N VAL A 44 -8.69 -5.20 7.92
CA VAL A 44 -8.83 -4.35 9.11
C VAL A 44 -8.94 -5.21 10.36
N MET A 45 -9.78 -6.24 10.34
CA MET A 45 -9.93 -7.19 11.44
C MET A 45 -8.60 -7.86 11.78
N ARG A 46 -7.92 -8.49 10.82
CA ARG A 46 -6.62 -9.16 11.05
C ARG A 46 -5.56 -8.24 11.62
N LYS A 47 -5.56 -6.98 11.20
CA LYS A 47 -4.53 -6.03 11.62
C LYS A 47 -4.78 -5.45 13.01
N ASN A 48 -6.02 -5.30 13.42
CA ASN A 48 -6.38 -4.52 14.59
C ASN A 48 -7.10 -5.31 15.69
N ALA A 49 -7.75 -6.43 15.38
CA ALA A 49 -8.44 -7.28 16.36
C ALA A 49 -7.44 -8.18 17.09
N LEU A 50 -6.74 -7.60 18.06
CA LEU A 50 -5.67 -8.28 18.79
C LEU A 50 -6.18 -9.09 19.99
N SER A 51 -7.30 -8.68 20.57
CA SER A 51 -7.91 -9.31 21.75
C SER A 51 -8.74 -10.54 21.38
N SER A 52 -9.38 -10.53 20.20
CA SER A 52 -10.21 -11.60 19.69
C SER A 52 -10.25 -11.53 18.15
N PRO A 53 -10.13 -12.66 17.42
CA PRO A 53 -10.18 -12.63 15.96
C PRO A 53 -11.53 -12.20 15.38
N ASP A 54 -12.60 -12.34 16.16
CA ASP A 54 -13.97 -12.14 15.71
C ASP A 54 -14.60 -10.80 16.14
N SER A 55 -13.88 -10.03 16.98
CA SER A 55 -14.40 -8.79 17.53
C SER A 55 -13.29 -7.81 17.90
N MET A 56 -13.62 -6.52 17.91
CA MET A 56 -12.71 -5.43 18.31
C MET A 56 -13.29 -4.64 19.48
N THR A 57 -12.45 -4.35 20.46
CA THR A 57 -12.71 -3.39 21.54
C THR A 57 -12.71 -1.96 21.03
N LEU A 58 -13.20 -1.00 21.83
CA LEU A 58 -13.16 0.42 21.47
C LEU A 58 -11.75 0.89 21.06
N ALA A 59 -10.72 0.55 21.84
CA ALA A 59 -9.35 0.97 21.54
C ALA A 59 -8.81 0.38 20.21
N GLU A 60 -9.17 -0.88 19.93
CA GLU A 60 -8.83 -1.53 18.67
C GLU A 60 -9.60 -0.90 17.50
N CYS A 61 -10.87 -0.52 17.69
CA CYS A 61 -11.66 0.20 16.70
C CYS A 61 -11.09 1.59 16.40
N GLU A 62 -10.62 2.34 17.40
CA GLU A 62 -9.96 3.63 17.18
C GLU A 62 -8.70 3.47 16.32
N THR A 63 -7.89 2.45 16.58
CA THR A 63 -6.72 2.12 15.76
C THR A 63 -7.13 1.70 14.34
N ALA A 64 -8.21 0.92 14.23
CA ALA A 64 -8.75 0.46 12.95
C ALA A 64 -9.26 1.62 12.08
N VAL A 65 -9.93 2.61 12.69
CA VAL A 65 -10.35 3.83 11.99
C VAL A 65 -9.16 4.55 11.37
N HIS A 66 -8.12 4.84 12.13
CA HIS A 66 -6.92 5.50 11.62
C HIS A 66 -6.20 4.69 10.52
N THR A 67 -6.16 3.36 10.70
CA THR A 67 -5.61 2.45 9.70
C THR A 67 -6.39 2.54 8.39
N TYR A 68 -7.71 2.52 8.48
CA TYR A 68 -8.59 2.52 7.32
C TYR A 68 -8.66 3.88 6.63
N GLU A 69 -8.70 4.98 7.38
CA GLU A 69 -8.58 6.33 6.81
C GLU A 69 -7.28 6.53 6.02
N SER A 70 -6.19 5.96 6.51
CA SER A 70 -4.90 5.99 5.80
C SER A 70 -4.96 5.19 4.50
N TYR A 71 -5.70 4.08 4.46
CA TYR A 71 -5.99 3.32 3.26
C TYR A 71 -6.85 4.12 2.28
N LEU A 72 -7.97 4.71 2.73
CA LEU A 72 -8.88 5.49 1.90
C LEU A 72 -8.18 6.66 1.21
N LYS A 73 -7.26 7.32 1.87
CA LYS A 73 -6.44 8.40 1.28
C LYS A 73 -5.55 7.90 0.11
N ARG A 74 -5.10 6.65 0.16
CA ARG A 74 -4.27 6.03 -0.89
C ARG A 74 -5.09 5.27 -1.93
N ARG A 75 -6.36 5.02 -1.67
CA ARG A 75 -7.24 4.21 -2.52
C ARG A 75 -7.25 4.65 -3.99
N PRO A 76 -7.34 5.97 -4.33
CA PRO A 76 -7.29 6.37 -5.74
C PRO A 76 -6.00 5.97 -6.45
N GLU A 77 -4.84 6.03 -5.76
CA GLU A 77 -3.56 5.57 -6.30
C GLU A 77 -3.54 4.05 -6.49
N ILE A 78 -4.09 3.31 -5.52
CA ILE A 78 -4.19 1.85 -5.56
C ILE A 78 -5.10 1.41 -6.72
N GLU A 79 -6.30 1.98 -6.84
CA GLU A 79 -7.24 1.62 -7.91
C GLU A 79 -6.65 1.95 -9.29
N ARG A 80 -5.91 3.05 -9.43
CA ARG A 80 -5.18 3.36 -10.66
C ARG A 80 -4.13 2.30 -10.98
N ALA A 81 -3.35 1.87 -9.98
CA ALA A 81 -2.34 0.84 -10.18
C ALA A 81 -2.97 -0.49 -10.62
N PHE A 82 -4.07 -0.91 -10.00
CA PHE A 82 -4.78 -2.12 -10.43
C PHE A 82 -5.39 -1.97 -11.84
N ALA A 83 -5.98 -0.83 -12.16
CA ALA A 83 -6.52 -0.58 -13.50
C ALA A 83 -5.44 -0.61 -14.60
N GLU A 84 -4.18 -0.34 -14.26
CA GLU A 84 -3.07 -0.28 -15.21
C GLU A 84 -2.28 -1.60 -15.28
N TYR A 85 -2.09 -2.28 -14.15
CA TYR A 85 -1.17 -3.43 -14.05
C TYR A 85 -1.85 -4.79 -13.85
N ASP A 86 -3.11 -4.85 -13.40
CA ASP A 86 -3.92 -6.07 -13.33
C ASP A 86 -4.44 -6.40 -14.72
N ALA A 87 -3.65 -7.15 -15.49
CA ALA A 87 -3.91 -7.40 -16.90
C ALA A 87 -4.96 -8.52 -17.13
N ASP A 88 -5.08 -9.46 -16.21
CA ASP A 88 -6.04 -10.56 -16.30
C ASP A 88 -7.38 -10.24 -15.61
N GLY A 89 -7.43 -9.15 -14.83
CA GLY A 89 -8.65 -8.63 -14.21
C GLY A 89 -9.13 -9.49 -13.04
N ASP A 90 -8.23 -10.18 -12.36
CA ASP A 90 -8.58 -11.05 -11.24
C ASP A 90 -8.62 -10.33 -9.87
N ASP A 91 -8.40 -9.00 -9.88
CA ASP A 91 -8.35 -8.14 -8.69
C ASP A 91 -7.11 -8.34 -7.80
N PHE A 92 -6.08 -9.00 -8.32
CA PHE A 92 -4.78 -9.19 -7.69
C PHE A 92 -3.65 -8.80 -8.66
N LEU A 93 -2.46 -8.62 -8.15
CA LEU A 93 -1.25 -8.53 -8.97
C LEU A 93 -0.42 -9.79 -8.75
N ASN A 94 -0.28 -10.58 -9.80
CA ASN A 94 0.65 -11.70 -9.83
C ASN A 94 2.10 -11.20 -9.94
N ARG A 95 3.08 -12.13 -9.85
CA ARG A 95 4.51 -11.78 -9.87
C ARG A 95 4.92 -10.93 -11.09
N ALA A 96 4.36 -11.21 -12.26
CA ALA A 96 4.73 -10.49 -13.50
C ALA A 96 4.14 -9.07 -13.51
N GLU A 97 2.92 -8.91 -13.07
CA GLU A 97 2.22 -7.64 -12.93
C GLU A 97 2.83 -6.77 -11.83
N LEU A 98 3.17 -7.36 -10.69
CA LEU A 98 3.92 -6.68 -9.64
C LEU A 98 5.29 -6.19 -10.15
N SER A 99 5.97 -6.99 -10.97
CA SER A 99 7.24 -6.57 -11.60
C SER A 99 7.06 -5.33 -12.48
N GLN A 100 5.99 -5.27 -13.25
CA GLN A 100 5.67 -4.10 -14.07
C GLN A 100 5.33 -2.88 -13.22
N TYR A 101 4.47 -3.06 -12.21
CA TYR A 101 4.16 -1.99 -11.26
C TYR A 101 5.44 -1.39 -10.64
N ILE A 102 6.36 -2.23 -10.16
CA ILE A 102 7.61 -1.77 -9.57
C ILE A 102 8.48 -1.07 -10.60
N ALA A 103 8.64 -1.65 -11.79
CA ALA A 103 9.44 -1.05 -12.85
C ALA A 103 9.00 0.38 -13.16
N PHE A 104 7.73 0.59 -13.39
CA PHE A 104 7.22 1.87 -13.87
C PHE A 104 6.92 2.88 -12.75
N GLU A 105 6.39 2.43 -11.62
CA GLU A 105 6.00 3.32 -10.53
C GLU A 105 7.12 3.59 -9.53
N LEU A 106 8.03 2.65 -9.31
CA LEU A 106 9.02 2.72 -8.23
C LEU A 106 10.47 2.73 -8.69
N ASN A 107 10.79 2.22 -9.88
CA ASN A 107 12.16 1.98 -10.33
C ASN A 107 12.51 2.64 -11.67
N ALA A 108 11.84 3.71 -12.03
CA ALA A 108 12.14 4.54 -13.21
C ALA A 108 12.19 3.79 -14.56
N GLY A 109 11.46 2.69 -14.68
CA GLY A 109 11.37 1.87 -15.88
C GLY A 109 12.24 0.60 -15.84
N ASP A 110 13.12 0.47 -14.86
CA ASP A 110 13.97 -0.71 -14.71
C ASP A 110 13.22 -1.85 -14.01
N ALA A 111 13.14 -3.00 -14.66
CA ALA A 111 12.49 -4.17 -14.06
C ALA A 111 13.30 -4.71 -12.87
N PRO A 112 12.64 -5.06 -11.75
CA PRO A 112 13.30 -5.72 -10.65
C PRO A 112 13.81 -7.11 -11.07
N ASN A 113 14.93 -7.53 -10.51
CA ASN A 113 15.43 -8.88 -10.70
C ASN A 113 14.69 -9.90 -9.81
N ASP A 114 14.88 -11.19 -10.07
CA ASP A 114 14.16 -12.26 -9.35
C ASP A 114 14.38 -12.23 -7.84
N LYS A 115 15.59 -11.88 -7.37
CA LYS A 115 15.89 -11.81 -5.93
C LYS A 115 15.18 -10.63 -5.26
N GLU A 116 15.07 -9.52 -5.95
CA GLU A 116 14.34 -8.33 -5.49
C GLU A 116 12.85 -8.62 -5.40
N LEU A 117 12.29 -9.29 -6.41
CA LEU A 117 10.89 -9.71 -6.39
C LEU A 117 10.61 -10.75 -5.31
N ASP A 118 11.46 -11.77 -5.16
CA ASP A 118 11.31 -12.78 -4.11
C ASP A 118 11.34 -12.13 -2.73
N TRP A 119 12.29 -11.22 -2.52
CA TRP A 119 12.42 -10.50 -1.26
C TRP A 119 11.19 -9.65 -0.97
N LEU A 120 10.68 -8.93 -1.98
CA LEU A 120 9.52 -8.08 -1.83
C LEU A 120 8.25 -8.89 -1.59
N MET A 121 8.00 -9.90 -2.40
CA MET A 121 6.82 -10.77 -2.25
C MET A 121 6.79 -11.44 -0.87
N ALA A 122 7.92 -11.95 -0.38
CA ALA A 122 8.00 -12.54 0.96
C ALA A 122 7.63 -11.57 2.11
N ARG A 123 7.64 -10.26 1.86
CA ARG A 123 7.32 -9.24 2.86
C ARG A 123 5.94 -8.61 2.67
N VAL A 124 5.47 -8.56 1.45
CA VAL A 124 4.22 -7.90 1.07
C VAL A 124 3.08 -8.89 1.05
N ASP A 125 3.27 -10.04 0.45
CA ASP A 125 2.33 -11.16 0.44
C ASP A 125 2.34 -11.84 1.81
N VAL A 126 1.59 -11.28 2.74
CA VAL A 126 1.53 -11.73 4.15
C VAL A 126 0.35 -12.67 4.43
N GLY A 127 -0.21 -13.22 3.39
CA GLY A 127 -1.27 -14.20 3.45
C GLY A 127 -2.56 -13.73 2.83
N GLY A 128 -3.05 -14.54 1.92
CA GLY A 128 -4.33 -14.37 1.25
C GLY A 128 -5.49 -14.20 2.23
N VAL A 129 -6.56 -13.63 1.74
CA VAL A 129 -7.76 -13.22 2.48
C VAL A 129 -8.33 -14.35 3.37
N PHE A 130 -8.03 -15.61 3.05
CA PHE A 130 -8.64 -16.77 3.71
C PHE A 130 -7.67 -17.73 4.41
N SER A 131 -6.37 -17.70 4.12
CA SER A 131 -5.44 -18.77 4.56
C SER A 131 -4.34 -18.32 5.51
N GLY A 132 -4.05 -17.04 5.60
CA GLY A 132 -2.88 -16.55 6.34
C GLY A 132 -1.54 -17.05 5.78
N ALA A 133 -1.55 -17.74 4.63
CA ALA A 133 -0.38 -18.19 3.90
C ALA A 133 -0.20 -17.34 2.64
N SER A 134 1.06 -17.09 2.27
CA SER A 134 1.43 -16.47 1.00
C SER A 134 0.79 -17.26 -0.16
N ASP A 135 0.03 -16.58 -1.01
CA ASP A 135 -0.64 -17.18 -2.16
C ASP A 135 0.01 -16.80 -3.50
N GLY A 136 1.06 -15.99 -3.44
CA GLY A 136 1.79 -15.52 -4.61
C GLY A 136 1.11 -14.37 -5.35
N LEU A 137 0.06 -13.81 -4.77
CA LEU A 137 -0.74 -12.72 -5.32
C LEU A 137 -0.73 -11.52 -4.39
N ILE A 138 -0.75 -10.33 -4.93
CA ILE A 138 -0.73 -9.08 -4.15
C ILE A 138 -2.07 -8.38 -4.29
N GLY A 139 -2.81 -8.33 -3.19
CA GLY A 139 -4.09 -7.63 -3.12
C GLY A 139 -3.94 -6.12 -2.88
N ARG A 140 -5.07 -5.39 -3.00
CA ARG A 140 -5.12 -3.92 -2.83
C ARG A 140 -4.61 -3.43 -1.48
N THR A 141 -4.80 -4.18 -0.42
CA THR A 141 -4.31 -3.84 0.92
C THR A 141 -2.84 -4.17 1.13
N GLU A 142 -2.29 -5.07 0.32
CA GLU A 142 -0.89 -5.49 0.38
C GLU A 142 0.02 -4.59 -0.46
N ILE A 143 -0.47 -4.09 -1.60
CA ILE A 143 0.32 -3.21 -2.47
C ILE A 143 0.72 -1.91 -1.77
N MET A 144 -0.04 -1.47 -0.77
CA MET A 144 0.33 -0.32 0.06
C MET A 144 1.74 -0.47 0.68
N ARG A 145 2.09 -1.71 1.04
CA ARG A 145 3.39 -2.04 1.64
C ARG A 145 4.48 -2.19 0.59
N ALA A 146 4.13 -2.52 -0.65
CA ALA A 146 5.11 -2.77 -1.70
C ALA A 146 6.04 -1.56 -1.91
N LYS A 147 5.50 -0.36 -1.92
CA LYS A 147 6.26 0.88 -2.05
C LYS A 147 7.19 1.12 -0.85
N ASP A 148 6.66 0.97 0.35
CA ASP A 148 7.42 1.20 1.59
C ASP A 148 8.54 0.15 1.73
N GLU A 149 8.24 -1.13 1.52
CA GLU A 149 9.22 -2.22 1.56
C GLU A 149 10.26 -2.09 0.44
N TRP A 150 9.85 -1.70 -0.78
CA TRP A 150 10.79 -1.46 -1.87
C TRP A 150 11.85 -0.40 -1.50
N CYS A 151 11.43 0.69 -0.86
CA CYS A 151 12.35 1.74 -0.39
C CYS A 151 13.28 1.26 0.73
N LEU A 152 12.86 0.27 1.52
CA LEU A 152 13.62 -0.30 2.64
C LEU A 152 14.49 -1.50 2.24
N MET A 153 14.51 -1.87 0.95
CA MET A 153 15.27 -3.04 0.48
C MET A 153 16.77 -2.88 0.75
N PRO A 154 17.41 -3.87 1.41
CA PRO A 154 18.84 -3.82 1.66
C PRO A 154 19.65 -3.89 0.36
N GLU A 155 20.74 -3.16 0.27
CA GLU A 155 21.66 -3.21 -0.88
C GLU A 155 22.20 -4.62 -1.15
N SER A 156 22.31 -5.46 -0.11
CA SER A 156 22.78 -6.86 -0.22
C SER A 156 21.84 -7.77 -1.00
N ILE A 157 20.56 -7.39 -1.18
CA ILE A 157 19.57 -8.17 -1.93
C ILE A 157 19.69 -7.89 -3.43
N GLY A 158 20.22 -6.73 -3.80
CA GLY A 158 20.53 -6.49 -5.18
C GLY A 158 19.91 -5.29 -5.83
N ARG A 159 19.95 -4.11 -5.22
CA ARG A 159 20.00 -2.90 -6.03
C ARG A 159 21.38 -2.83 -6.71
N GLY A 160 21.69 -3.84 -7.52
CA GLY A 160 22.86 -3.91 -8.35
C GLY A 160 22.80 -2.84 -9.41
N GLY A 161 23.20 -1.63 -9.06
CA GLY A 161 23.63 -0.65 -10.03
C GLY A 161 22.55 0.19 -10.65
N SER A 162 21.90 1.07 -9.93
CA SER A 162 21.56 2.42 -10.38
C SER A 162 20.74 3.21 -9.37
N PHE A 163 21.07 3.14 -8.10
CA PHE A 163 20.86 4.32 -7.28
C PHE A 163 22.11 5.20 -7.43
N VAL A 164 22.20 5.93 -8.51
CA VAL A 164 22.99 7.13 -8.51
C VAL A 164 22.36 8.03 -7.47
N ASN A 165 22.98 8.04 -6.30
CA ASN A 165 22.66 8.95 -5.23
C ASN A 165 22.79 10.38 -5.77
N ARG A 166 21.71 10.96 -6.29
CA ARG A 166 21.69 12.33 -6.84
C ARG A 166 21.95 13.40 -5.78
N HIS A 167 22.25 12.99 -4.54
CA HIS A 167 22.61 13.90 -3.45
C HIS A 167 24.10 13.92 -3.11
N GLN A 168 24.95 13.17 -3.83
CA GLN A 168 26.39 13.35 -3.80
C GLN A 168 26.91 13.71 -5.19
N ALA A 169 26.66 14.95 -5.59
CA ALA A 169 27.48 15.54 -6.63
C ALA A 169 28.91 15.64 -6.09
N PRO A 170 29.92 15.08 -6.78
CA PRO A 170 31.31 15.37 -6.44
C PRO A 170 31.53 16.87 -6.66
N ALA A 171 32.05 17.53 -5.64
CA ALA A 171 32.58 18.89 -5.78
C ALA A 171 33.78 18.82 -6.74
N GLY A 172 33.57 19.25 -7.97
CA GLY A 172 34.59 19.25 -9.02
C GLY A 172 34.13 19.99 -10.24
N ASP A 173 34.64 21.20 -10.42
CA ASP A 173 34.78 22.02 -11.63
C ASP A 173 33.51 22.44 -12.37
N VAL A 174 33.04 23.60 -12.01
CA VAL A 174 32.12 24.43 -12.79
C VAL A 174 32.87 25.00 -13.99
N GLN A 175 32.68 24.42 -15.17
CA GLN A 175 32.83 25.17 -16.41
C GLN A 175 31.46 25.68 -16.83
N LEU A 176 31.34 27.01 -16.78
CA LEU A 176 30.20 27.74 -17.30
C LEU A 176 30.15 27.54 -18.81
N VAL A 177 29.11 26.89 -19.28
CA VAL A 177 28.66 26.99 -20.68
C VAL A 177 27.22 27.48 -20.62
N GLU A 178 27.07 28.76 -21.00
CA GLU A 178 25.76 29.36 -21.28
C GLU A 178 25.22 28.73 -22.55
N SER A 179 23.98 28.19 -22.51
CA SER A 179 23.05 28.22 -23.65
C SER A 179 21.68 27.68 -23.25
N ASP A 180 20.72 28.55 -23.35
CA ASP A 180 19.35 28.48 -23.88
C ASP A 180 18.37 27.44 -23.33
N ASP A 181 17.35 28.00 -22.69
CA ASP A 181 15.93 27.67 -22.57
C ASP A 181 15.45 26.35 -23.19
N ASP A 182 15.04 25.41 -22.34
CA ASP A 182 13.87 24.57 -22.60
C ASP A 182 13.19 24.18 -21.28
N GLU A 183 11.95 24.68 -21.14
CA GLU A 183 11.03 24.38 -20.05
C GLU A 183 10.54 22.94 -20.18
N SER A 184 11.10 22.02 -19.37
CA SER A 184 10.45 20.73 -19.15
C SER A 184 10.33 20.47 -17.64
N GLU A 185 9.09 20.29 -17.21
CA GLU A 185 8.67 20.05 -15.83
C GLU A 185 9.48 18.94 -15.13
N PRO A 186 9.79 19.11 -13.83
CA PRO A 186 10.50 18.06 -13.08
C PRO A 186 9.58 16.87 -12.81
N LYS A 187 9.94 15.72 -13.32
CA LYS A 187 9.34 14.43 -12.96
C LYS A 187 9.52 14.22 -11.46
N LYS A 188 8.39 14.05 -10.78
CA LYS A 188 8.29 13.86 -9.33
C LYS A 188 9.13 12.66 -8.90
N GLY A 189 10.22 12.93 -8.22
CA GLY A 189 11.04 11.91 -7.58
C GLY A 189 10.31 11.29 -6.38
N CYS A 190 10.39 9.99 -6.30
CA CYS A 190 9.89 9.17 -5.21
C CYS A 190 10.63 9.46 -3.90
N CYS A 191 9.92 9.43 -2.78
CA CYS A 191 10.38 9.55 -1.40
C CYS A 191 10.66 10.96 -0.89
N VAL A 192 9.58 11.65 -0.49
CA VAL A 192 9.65 12.58 0.65
C VAL A 192 8.99 11.88 1.84
N VAL A 193 9.80 11.42 2.77
CA VAL A 193 9.37 11.04 4.11
C VAL A 193 9.28 12.34 4.90
N MET A 194 8.07 12.69 5.33
CA MET A 194 7.87 13.52 6.52
C MET A 194 7.26 12.67 7.61
#